data_4deae533abfaeae217af3bb15cef61d4
#
_entry.id   4deae533abfaeae217af3bb15cef61d4
#
_cell.length_a   1.000
_cell.length_b   1.000
_cell.length_c   1.000
_cell.angle_alpha   90.00
_cell.angle_beta   90.00
_cell.angle_gamma   90.00
#
_symmetry.space_group_name_H-M   'P 1'
#
loop_
_entity.id
_entity.type
_entity.pdbx_description
1 polymer ?
#
loop_
_entity_poly.entity_id
_entity_poly.type
_entity_poly.pdbx_seq_one_letter_code
_entity_poly.pdbx_strand_id
1 'polypeptide(L)'
;MKGLLSEESLNSNDYYESQKVVDEFALEGLRTLFLAYKVLDEKEWAEWNEKAEAAKQVIANREEAVAEVDGQIEKELKLLGSTAIEDKLQDEVADTIKFMKKAGIKVWVLTGDKVQTAIEIGVSAGLIDETMTKIIIDTDKAEELSQ
;
A
#
# COMPACT_ATOMS: atom_id res chain seq x y z
N MET A 1 -1.58 8.80 -2.49
CA MET A 1 -0.88 9.27 -3.69
C MET A 1 -1.61 10.40 -4.44
N LYS A 2 -2.95 10.34 -4.67
CA LYS A 2 -3.67 11.40 -5.41
C LYS A 2 -3.34 12.84 -4.93
N GLY A 3 -3.23 13.06 -3.63
CA GLY A 3 -2.90 14.36 -3.05
C GLY A 3 -1.46 14.84 -3.24
N LEU A 4 -0.57 14.00 -3.77
CA LEU A 4 0.84 14.32 -4.01
C LEU A 4 1.14 14.59 -5.49
N LEU A 5 0.27 14.12 -6.40
CA LEU A 5 0.45 14.32 -7.84
C LEU A 5 -0.01 15.71 -8.28
N SER A 6 0.64 16.25 -9.30
CA SER A 6 0.22 17.48 -9.96
C SER A 6 -1.14 17.30 -10.67
N GLU A 7 -1.88 18.39 -10.84
CA GLU A 7 -3.15 18.37 -11.60
C GLU A 7 -2.94 17.88 -13.04
N GLU A 8 -1.83 18.23 -13.66
CA GLU A 8 -1.45 17.76 -15.00
C GLU A 8 -1.35 16.23 -15.03
N SER A 9 -0.66 15.63 -14.04
CA SER A 9 -0.53 14.18 -13.94
C SER A 9 -1.86 13.49 -13.64
N LEU A 10 -2.68 14.05 -12.75
CA LEU A 10 -3.99 13.49 -12.40
C LEU A 10 -4.97 13.49 -13.57
N ASN A 11 -4.88 14.47 -14.46
CA ASN A 11 -5.73 14.58 -15.63
C ASN A 11 -5.12 13.94 -16.89
N SER A 12 -3.96 13.32 -16.77
CA SER A 12 -3.30 12.64 -17.89
C SER A 12 -3.97 11.29 -18.20
N ASN A 13 -3.93 10.90 -19.48
CA ASN A 13 -4.35 9.56 -19.89
C ASN A 13 -3.48 8.49 -19.23
N ASP A 14 -2.20 8.78 -19.02
CA ASP A 14 -1.23 7.86 -18.40
C ASP A 14 -1.62 7.50 -16.97
N TYR A 15 -2.20 8.46 -16.22
CA TYR A 15 -2.72 8.17 -14.88
C TYR A 15 -3.91 7.20 -14.92
N TYR A 16 -4.87 7.42 -15.82
CA TYR A 16 -6.05 6.55 -15.95
C TYR A 16 -5.67 5.14 -16.39
N GLU A 17 -4.79 5.00 -17.38
CA GLU A 17 -4.29 3.70 -17.82
C GLU A 17 -3.49 2.99 -16.72
N SER A 18 -2.60 3.71 -16.04
CA SER A 18 -1.84 3.15 -14.92
C SER A 18 -2.74 2.71 -13.77
N GLN A 19 -3.79 3.48 -13.45
CA GLN A 19 -4.74 3.11 -12.41
C GLN A 19 -5.49 1.82 -12.78
N LYS A 20 -5.94 1.71 -14.03
CA LYS A 20 -6.62 0.51 -14.54
C LYS A 20 -5.73 -0.73 -14.43
N VAL A 21 -4.48 -0.63 -14.88
CA VAL A 21 -3.51 -1.74 -14.81
C VAL A 21 -3.20 -2.11 -13.36
N VAL A 22 -3.06 -1.13 -12.47
CA VAL A 22 -2.87 -1.38 -11.03
C VAL A 22 -4.06 -2.13 -10.42
N ASP A 23 -5.27 -1.78 -10.83
CA ASP A 23 -6.47 -2.46 -10.34
C ASP A 23 -6.57 -3.89 -10.88
N GLU A 24 -6.19 -4.14 -12.16
CA GLU A 24 -6.06 -5.46 -12.75
C GLU A 24 -5.02 -6.31 -11.99
N PHE A 25 -3.83 -5.79 -11.75
CA PHE A 25 -2.79 -6.49 -10.99
C PHE A 25 -3.20 -6.77 -9.53
N ALA A 26 -3.97 -5.88 -8.92
CA ALA A 26 -4.49 -6.12 -7.59
C ALA A 26 -5.51 -7.28 -7.54
N LEU A 27 -6.28 -7.50 -8.62
CA LEU A 27 -7.16 -8.66 -8.75
C LEU A 27 -6.38 -9.98 -8.89
N GLU A 28 -5.15 -9.92 -9.41
CA GLU A 28 -4.23 -11.06 -9.47
C GLU A 28 -3.46 -11.28 -8.15
N GLY A 29 -3.73 -10.49 -7.12
CA GLY A 29 -3.06 -10.57 -5.82
C GLY A 29 -1.67 -9.94 -5.77
N LEU A 30 -1.30 -9.16 -6.80
CA LEU A 30 0.01 -8.51 -6.85
C LEU A 30 0.05 -7.27 -5.95
N ARG A 31 1.17 -7.05 -5.28
CA ARG A 31 1.47 -5.82 -4.54
C ARG A 31 1.88 -4.73 -5.52
N THR A 32 1.13 -3.66 -5.56
CA THR A 32 1.31 -2.58 -6.52
C THR A 32 1.75 -1.29 -5.84
N LEU A 33 2.69 -0.58 -6.48
CA LEU A 33 3.15 0.74 -6.07
C LEU A 33 3.15 1.68 -7.27
N PHE A 34 2.71 2.91 -7.08
CA PHE A 34 2.93 3.99 -8.03
C PHE A 34 4.30 4.62 -7.79
N LEU A 35 4.97 4.95 -8.88
CA LEU A 35 6.21 5.71 -8.90
C LEU A 35 5.93 7.09 -9.44
N ALA A 36 6.46 8.10 -8.78
CA ALA A 36 6.35 9.49 -9.20
C ALA A 36 7.67 10.21 -8.96
N TYR A 37 7.90 11.29 -9.66
CA TYR A 37 9.12 12.09 -9.54
C TYR A 37 8.82 13.58 -9.60
N LYS A 38 9.76 14.37 -9.10
CA LYS A 38 9.79 15.83 -9.24
C LYS A 38 11.23 16.24 -9.57
N VAL A 39 11.37 17.18 -10.49
CA VAL A 39 12.65 17.82 -10.78
C VAL A 39 12.74 19.05 -9.90
N LEU A 40 13.79 19.12 -9.09
CA LEU A 40 14.09 20.25 -8.22
C LEU A 40 15.15 21.13 -8.84
N ASP A 41 15.06 22.44 -8.69
CA ASP A 41 16.19 23.32 -8.96
C ASP A 41 17.17 23.34 -7.77
N GLU A 42 18.39 23.84 -8.02
CA GLU A 42 19.46 23.84 -7.02
C GLU A 42 19.08 24.64 -5.76
N LYS A 43 18.30 25.70 -5.91
CA LYS A 43 17.86 26.56 -4.80
C LYS A 43 16.80 25.83 -3.96
N GLU A 44 15.77 25.26 -4.59
CA GLU A 44 14.73 24.49 -3.92
C GLU A 44 15.33 23.30 -3.17
N TRP A 45 16.29 22.61 -3.81
CA TRP A 45 17.03 21.52 -3.17
C TRP A 45 17.83 21.98 -1.94
N ALA A 46 18.58 23.09 -2.05
CA ALA A 46 19.41 23.57 -0.95
C ALA A 46 18.57 23.99 0.26
N GLU A 47 17.47 24.72 0.04
CA GLU A 47 16.56 25.15 1.08
C GLU A 47 15.88 23.98 1.79
N TRP A 48 15.46 22.97 1.03
CA TRP A 48 14.86 21.76 1.60
C TRP A 48 15.90 20.92 2.34
N ASN A 49 17.08 20.71 1.77
CA ASN A 49 18.13 19.89 2.36
C ASN A 49 18.63 20.45 3.71
N GLU A 50 18.73 21.77 3.85
CA GLU A 50 19.07 22.41 5.14
C GLU A 50 18.03 22.04 6.22
N LYS A 51 16.75 22.12 5.89
CA LYS A 51 15.65 21.73 6.80
C LYS A 51 15.66 20.24 7.12
N ALA A 52 15.90 19.40 6.11
CA ALA A 52 15.94 17.95 6.26
C ALA A 52 17.09 17.51 7.18
N GLU A 53 18.28 18.11 7.02
CA GLU A 53 19.42 17.82 7.91
C GLU A 53 19.13 18.30 9.35
N ALA A 54 18.49 19.44 9.53
CA ALA A 54 18.07 19.91 10.85
C ALA A 54 17.04 18.98 11.50
N ALA A 55 16.04 18.53 10.74
CA ALA A 55 15.01 17.60 11.22
C ALA A 55 15.59 16.24 11.66
N LYS A 56 16.59 15.72 10.94
CA LYS A 56 17.30 14.49 11.32
C LYS A 56 18.03 14.56 12.65
N GLN A 57 18.41 15.77 13.09
CA GLN A 57 19.11 16.00 14.37
C GLN A 57 18.15 16.14 15.57
N VAL A 58 16.86 16.27 15.34
CA VAL A 58 15.86 16.35 16.42
C VAL A 58 15.83 15.04 17.18
N ILE A 59 15.94 15.09 18.51
CA ILE A 59 15.96 13.89 19.36
C ILE A 59 14.52 13.43 19.70
N ALA A 60 13.66 14.39 20.04
CA ALA A 60 12.25 14.12 20.35
C ALA A 60 11.41 14.23 19.07
N ASN A 61 10.53 13.25 18.81
CA ASN A 61 9.63 13.26 17.66
C ASN A 61 10.35 13.38 16.30
N ARG A 62 11.53 12.75 16.17
CA ARG A 62 12.35 12.81 14.95
C ARG A 62 11.58 12.35 13.71
N GLU A 63 10.80 11.27 13.81
CA GLU A 63 10.02 10.75 12.67
C GLU A 63 8.98 11.75 12.19
N GLU A 64 8.29 12.43 13.11
CA GLU A 64 7.33 13.47 12.76
C GLU A 64 8.00 14.69 12.12
N ALA A 65 9.14 15.13 12.68
CA ALA A 65 9.89 16.26 12.13
C ALA A 65 10.42 15.98 10.72
N VAL A 66 10.92 14.77 10.46
CA VAL A 66 11.36 14.36 9.14
C VAL A 66 10.18 14.26 8.16
N ALA A 67 9.07 13.63 8.57
CA ALA A 67 7.89 13.50 7.74
C ALA A 67 7.27 14.86 7.36
N GLU A 68 7.30 15.82 8.27
CA GLU A 68 6.82 17.19 8.00
C GLU A 68 7.68 17.88 6.91
N VAL A 69 8.99 17.76 7.00
CA VAL A 69 9.92 18.36 6.03
C VAL A 69 9.83 17.65 4.69
N ASP A 70 9.77 16.31 4.67
CA ASP A 70 9.60 15.53 3.45
C ASP A 70 8.28 15.88 2.75
N GLY A 71 7.19 16.02 3.50
CA GLY A 71 5.90 16.45 2.98
C GLY A 71 5.86 17.85 2.35
N GLN A 72 6.88 18.71 2.58
CA GLN A 72 6.99 20.01 1.92
C GLN A 72 7.42 19.87 0.45
N ILE A 73 8.27 18.88 0.15
CA ILE A 73 8.83 18.67 -1.19
C ILE A 73 8.03 17.61 -1.98
N GLU A 74 7.36 16.70 -1.31
CA GLU A 74 6.53 15.64 -1.92
C GLU A 74 5.18 16.17 -2.43
N LYS A 75 5.22 17.23 -3.22
CA LYS A 75 4.05 17.88 -3.84
C LYS A 75 4.31 18.10 -5.32
N GLU A 76 3.22 18.19 -6.08
CA GLU A 76 3.28 18.45 -7.54
C GLU A 76 4.14 17.42 -8.28
N LEU A 77 4.05 16.15 -7.84
CA LEU A 77 4.81 15.06 -8.44
C LEU A 77 4.25 14.69 -9.81
N LYS A 78 5.13 14.27 -10.71
CA LYS A 78 4.75 13.69 -12.02
C LYS A 78 4.75 12.17 -11.92
N LEU A 79 3.67 11.55 -12.39
CA LEU A 79 3.59 10.09 -12.45
C LEU A 79 4.64 9.55 -13.42
N LEU A 80 5.39 8.57 -12.99
CA LEU A 80 6.35 7.83 -13.81
C LEU A 80 5.77 6.51 -14.29
N GLY A 81 4.97 5.86 -13.47
CA GLY A 81 4.36 4.57 -13.75
C GLY A 81 4.01 3.80 -12.48
N SER A 82 3.84 2.50 -12.63
CA SER A 82 3.56 1.60 -11.52
C SER A 82 4.43 0.35 -11.57
N THR A 83 4.64 -0.26 -10.40
CA THR A 83 5.26 -1.58 -10.27
C THR A 83 4.25 -2.57 -9.73
N ALA A 84 4.41 -3.84 -10.10
CA ALA A 84 3.68 -4.95 -9.53
C ALA A 84 4.65 -6.03 -9.11
N ILE A 85 4.49 -6.55 -7.90
CA ILE A 85 5.38 -7.55 -7.30
C ILE A 85 4.52 -8.72 -6.84
N GLU A 86 4.90 -9.93 -7.27
CA GLU A 86 4.30 -11.15 -6.78
C GLU A 86 4.81 -11.43 -5.35
N ASP A 87 3.88 -11.50 -4.41
CA ASP A 87 4.20 -11.86 -3.02
C ASP A 87 4.06 -13.38 -2.88
N LYS A 88 5.15 -14.09 -3.20
CA LYS A 88 5.16 -15.55 -3.11
C LYS A 88 5.12 -15.99 -1.67
N LEU A 89 4.16 -16.86 -1.36
CA LEU A 89 4.20 -17.56 -0.09
C LEU A 89 5.46 -18.42 0.00
N GLN A 90 6.03 -18.47 1.19
CA GLN A 90 7.12 -19.42 1.49
C GLN A 90 6.62 -20.84 1.25
N ASP A 91 7.54 -21.72 0.83
CA ASP A 91 7.23 -23.13 0.64
C ASP A 91 6.63 -23.74 1.93
N GLU A 92 5.69 -24.66 1.77
CA GLU A 92 5.01 -25.39 2.83
C GLU A 92 4.07 -24.55 3.76
N VAL A 93 3.89 -23.25 3.54
CA VAL A 93 3.00 -22.41 4.38
C VAL A 93 1.58 -22.93 4.37
N ALA A 94 1.01 -23.22 3.18
CA ALA A 94 -0.35 -23.73 3.07
C ALA A 94 -0.56 -25.07 3.78
N ASP A 95 0.41 -25.97 3.70
CA ASP A 95 0.33 -27.28 4.37
C ASP A 95 0.51 -27.14 5.88
N THR A 96 1.39 -26.24 6.34
CA THR A 96 1.55 -25.90 7.76
C THR A 96 0.25 -25.33 8.33
N ILE A 97 -0.41 -24.42 7.64
CA ILE A 97 -1.69 -23.84 8.07
C ILE A 97 -2.78 -24.92 8.14
N LYS A 98 -2.86 -25.81 7.16
CA LYS A 98 -3.79 -26.95 7.18
C LYS A 98 -3.52 -27.86 8.41
N PHE A 99 -2.26 -28.11 8.71
CA PHE A 99 -1.87 -28.90 9.89
C PHE A 99 -2.30 -28.22 11.19
N MET A 100 -2.03 -26.92 11.32
CA MET A 100 -2.47 -26.12 12.47
C MET A 100 -3.99 -26.15 12.66
N LYS A 101 -4.74 -25.95 11.58
CA LYS A 101 -6.22 -26.04 11.60
C LYS A 101 -6.71 -27.41 12.05
N LYS A 102 -6.08 -28.51 11.57
CA LYS A 102 -6.41 -29.88 12.03
C LYS A 102 -6.10 -30.10 13.51
N ALA A 103 -5.07 -29.45 14.03
CA ALA A 103 -4.73 -29.47 15.46
C ALA A 103 -5.65 -28.57 16.31
N GLY A 104 -6.67 -27.93 15.73
CA GLY A 104 -7.59 -27.05 16.44
C GLY A 104 -7.04 -25.64 16.71
N ILE A 105 -5.90 -25.28 16.12
CA ILE A 105 -5.30 -23.96 16.25
C ILE A 105 -6.02 -22.99 15.31
N LYS A 106 -6.46 -21.84 15.86
CA LYS A 106 -7.04 -20.76 15.07
C LYS A 106 -5.93 -19.91 14.48
N VAL A 107 -5.95 -19.72 13.17
CA VAL A 107 -4.97 -18.91 12.44
C VAL A 107 -5.67 -17.65 11.90
N TRP A 108 -5.03 -16.51 12.08
CA TRP A 108 -5.52 -15.20 11.68
C TRP A 108 -4.47 -14.54 10.77
N VAL A 109 -4.92 -13.75 9.80
CA VAL A 109 -4.06 -12.87 9.00
C VAL A 109 -4.35 -11.43 9.39
N LEU A 110 -3.29 -10.70 9.69
CA LEU A 110 -3.31 -9.25 9.87
C LEU A 110 -2.42 -8.63 8.79
N THR A 111 -2.99 -7.80 7.96
CA THR A 111 -2.28 -7.15 6.86
C THR A 111 -2.80 -5.73 6.66
N GLY A 112 -1.91 -4.83 6.19
CA GLY A 112 -2.27 -3.49 5.72
C GLY A 112 -2.51 -3.43 4.20
N ASP A 113 -2.54 -4.58 3.52
CA ASP A 113 -2.77 -4.65 2.07
C ASP A 113 -4.24 -4.34 1.72
N LYS A 114 -4.49 -4.12 0.44
CA LYS A 114 -5.86 -3.97 -0.07
C LYS A 114 -6.67 -5.23 0.23
N VAL A 115 -7.98 -5.07 0.51
CA VAL A 115 -8.89 -6.19 0.84
C VAL A 115 -8.82 -7.31 -0.19
N GLN A 116 -8.78 -6.99 -1.47
CA GLN A 116 -8.69 -8.00 -2.53
C GLN A 116 -7.39 -8.80 -2.45
N THR A 117 -6.25 -8.13 -2.28
CA THR A 117 -4.94 -8.78 -2.10
C THR A 117 -4.93 -9.68 -0.86
N ALA A 118 -5.52 -9.23 0.24
CA ALA A 118 -5.63 -10.02 1.47
C ALA A 118 -6.47 -11.29 1.26
N ILE A 119 -7.55 -11.22 0.49
CA ILE A 119 -8.39 -12.37 0.14
C ILE A 119 -7.58 -13.38 -0.67
N GLU A 120 -6.88 -12.95 -1.72
CA GLU A 120 -6.08 -13.82 -2.59
C GLU A 120 -4.94 -14.50 -1.80
N ILE A 121 -4.25 -13.77 -0.93
CA ILE A 121 -3.25 -14.33 -0.02
C ILE A 121 -3.91 -15.36 0.92
N GLY A 122 -5.08 -15.06 1.46
CA GLY A 122 -5.83 -15.98 2.32
C GLY A 122 -6.24 -17.27 1.62
N VAL A 123 -6.62 -17.19 0.36
CA VAL A 123 -6.94 -18.36 -0.48
C VAL A 123 -5.67 -19.17 -0.77
N SER A 124 -4.61 -18.52 -1.24
CA SER A 124 -3.32 -19.17 -1.57
C SER A 124 -2.70 -19.85 -0.34
N ALA A 125 -2.84 -19.24 0.85
CA ALA A 125 -2.39 -19.80 2.12
C ALA A 125 -3.28 -20.92 2.67
N GLY A 126 -4.41 -21.24 2.03
CA GLY A 126 -5.34 -22.26 2.52
C GLY A 126 -6.12 -21.85 3.79
N LEU A 127 -6.18 -20.56 4.08
CA LEU A 127 -7.01 -20.02 5.16
C LEU A 127 -8.45 -19.86 4.74
N ILE A 128 -8.69 -19.47 3.50
CA ILE A 128 -10.00 -19.32 2.86
C ILE A 128 -10.13 -20.40 1.79
N ASP A 129 -11.22 -21.14 1.80
CA ASP A 129 -11.57 -22.14 0.78
C ASP A 129 -12.93 -21.84 0.15
N GLU A 130 -13.27 -22.54 -0.91
CA GLU A 130 -14.50 -22.36 -1.68
C GLU A 130 -15.77 -22.70 -0.87
N THR A 131 -15.64 -23.46 0.20
CA THR A 131 -16.78 -23.87 1.05
C THR A 131 -17.13 -22.81 2.10
N MET A 132 -16.24 -21.82 2.29
CA MET A 132 -16.44 -20.76 3.28
C MET A 132 -17.29 -19.62 2.74
N THR A 133 -18.25 -19.16 3.54
CA THR A 133 -18.96 -17.91 3.27
C THR A 133 -18.04 -16.73 3.60
N LYS A 134 -17.74 -15.91 2.60
CA LYS A 134 -16.93 -14.69 2.78
C LYS A 134 -17.82 -13.53 3.20
N ILE A 135 -17.53 -12.93 4.34
CA ILE A 135 -18.19 -11.71 4.81
C ILE A 135 -17.13 -10.60 4.80
N ILE A 136 -17.34 -9.60 3.96
CA ILE A 136 -16.46 -8.43 3.87
C ILE A 136 -17.11 -7.31 4.66
N ILE A 137 -16.41 -6.85 5.72
CA ILE A 137 -16.84 -5.73 6.55
C ILE A 137 -15.92 -4.55 6.19
N ASP A 138 -16.49 -3.56 5.51
CA ASP A 138 -15.80 -2.32 5.21
C ASP A 138 -16.09 -1.28 6.31
N THR A 139 -15.12 -0.40 6.61
CA THR A 139 -15.26 0.62 7.66
C THR A 139 -16.48 1.51 7.46
N ASP A 140 -16.79 1.84 6.20
CA ASP A 140 -17.95 2.66 5.85
C ASP A 140 -19.31 1.98 6.14
N LYS A 141 -19.31 0.66 6.39
CA LYS A 141 -20.49 -0.15 6.72
C LYS A 141 -20.49 -0.68 8.16
N ALA A 142 -19.40 -0.51 8.90
CA ALA A 142 -19.27 -1.04 10.26
C ALA A 142 -20.26 -0.37 11.23
N GLU A 143 -20.66 0.88 10.98
CA GLU A 143 -21.65 1.59 11.76
C GLU A 143 -23.09 1.05 11.56
N GLU A 144 -23.39 0.47 10.41
CA GLU A 144 -24.69 -0.16 10.12
C GLU A 144 -24.88 -1.52 10.83
N LEU A 145 -23.77 -2.17 11.23
CA LEU A 145 -23.79 -3.47 11.90
C LEU A 145 -23.93 -3.38 13.43
N SER A 146 -23.87 -2.18 13.98
CA SER A 146 -23.99 -1.92 15.44
C SER A 146 -25.42 -1.56 15.87
N GLN A 147 -26.40 -1.63 14.99
CA GLN A 147 -27.83 -1.50 15.23
C GLN A 147 -28.51 -2.87 15.13
#